data_c990b5b40a5fff26fe0ecca0463e0869
#
_entry.id   c990b5b40a5fff26fe0ecca0463e0869
#
_cell.length_a   1.000
_cell.length_b   1.000
_cell.length_c   1.000
_cell.angle_alpha   90.00
_cell.angle_beta   90.00
_cell.angle_gamma   90.00
#
_symmetry.space_group_name_H-M   'P 1'
#
loop_
_entity.id
_entity.type
_entity.pdbx_description
1 polymer ?
#
loop_
_entity_poly.entity_id
_entity_poly.type
_entity_poly.pdbx_seq_one_letter_code
_entity_poly.pdbx_strand_id
1 'polypeptide(L)'
;MPNSVKVLVIDDSATFCLIMARALEKAGYQVLTASDGNEGLAKALRERPHCVIIDVVLPGISGFGLCRQLRAIDPQRNLSIIMISTKNTSLDHSWGLRQGADRYLPKPFSDEALVQAVEEVLREHALR
;
A
#
# COMPACT_ATOMS: atom_id res chain seq x y z
N MET A 1 -10.54 17.09 2.60
CA MET A 1 -10.53 17.23 1.13
C MET A 1 -9.90 16.00 0.51
N PRO A 2 -10.54 15.39 -0.49
CA PRO A 2 -9.98 14.18 -1.12
C PRO A 2 -8.57 14.40 -1.67
N ASN A 3 -8.27 15.59 -2.21
CA ASN A 3 -6.97 15.90 -2.79
C ASN A 3 -5.87 16.05 -1.74
N SER A 4 -6.18 16.04 -0.46
CA SER A 4 -5.18 16.08 0.59
C SER A 4 -4.79 14.68 1.08
N VAL A 5 -5.48 13.64 0.63
CA VAL A 5 -5.17 12.26 1.01
C VAL A 5 -4.04 11.75 0.14
N LYS A 6 -2.96 11.34 0.77
CA LYS A 6 -1.76 10.83 0.09
C LYS A 6 -1.73 9.32 0.12
N VAL A 7 -1.45 8.72 -1.03
CA VAL A 7 -1.25 7.28 -1.17
C VAL A 7 0.15 7.04 -1.73
N LEU A 8 0.93 6.21 -1.06
CA LEU A 8 2.27 5.83 -1.51
C LEU A 8 2.20 4.43 -2.11
N VAL A 9 2.64 4.28 -3.35
CA VAL A 9 2.66 3.00 -4.06
C VAL A 9 4.10 2.51 -4.17
N ILE A 10 4.37 1.32 -3.68
CA ILE A 10 5.72 0.72 -3.68
C ILE A 10 5.71 -0.57 -4.49
N ASP A 11 6.31 -0.51 -5.68
CA ASP A 11 6.37 -1.62 -6.62
C ASP A 11 7.58 -1.39 -7.53
N ASP A 12 8.37 -2.43 -7.78
CA ASP A 12 9.57 -2.30 -8.62
C ASP A 12 9.25 -2.21 -10.11
N SER A 13 8.01 -2.47 -10.50
CA SER A 13 7.55 -2.28 -11.89
C SER A 13 7.13 -0.82 -12.09
N ALA A 14 7.93 -0.07 -12.85
CA ALA A 14 7.60 1.31 -13.16
C ALA A 14 6.26 1.43 -13.90
N THR A 15 5.99 0.48 -14.80
CA THR A 15 4.73 0.46 -15.54
C THR A 15 3.55 0.26 -14.62
N PHE A 16 3.65 -0.69 -13.69
CA PHE A 16 2.56 -0.99 -12.77
C PHE A 16 2.34 0.17 -11.79
N CYS A 17 3.42 0.79 -11.32
CA CYS A 17 3.33 2.02 -10.50
C CYS A 17 2.56 3.11 -11.24
N LEU A 18 2.85 3.32 -12.52
CA LEU A 18 2.18 4.33 -13.32
C LEU A 18 0.68 4.03 -13.46
N ILE A 19 0.35 2.78 -13.72
CA ILE A 19 -1.06 2.35 -13.85
C ILE A 19 -1.82 2.60 -12.56
N MET A 20 -1.24 2.18 -11.43
CA MET A 20 -1.87 2.39 -10.12
C MET A 20 -1.99 3.87 -9.79
N ALA A 21 -0.93 4.65 -10.04
CA ALA A 21 -0.95 6.08 -9.77
C ALA A 21 -2.06 6.78 -10.53
N ARG A 22 -2.20 6.46 -11.83
CA ARG A 22 -3.25 7.08 -12.65
C ARG A 22 -4.65 6.76 -12.15
N ALA A 23 -4.88 5.50 -11.77
CA ALA A 23 -6.19 5.09 -11.25
C ALA A 23 -6.53 5.84 -9.97
N LEU A 24 -5.57 5.97 -9.07
CA LEU A 24 -5.78 6.63 -7.78
C LEU A 24 -5.89 8.15 -7.93
N GLU A 25 -5.08 8.75 -8.81
CA GLU A 25 -5.18 10.19 -9.07
C GLU A 25 -6.54 10.55 -9.67
N LYS A 26 -7.05 9.70 -10.55
CA LYS A 26 -8.36 9.89 -11.14
C LYS A 26 -9.47 9.86 -10.09
N ALA A 27 -9.25 9.11 -9.01
CA ALA A 27 -10.19 9.03 -7.88
C ALA A 27 -10.01 10.18 -6.88
N GLY A 28 -9.04 11.07 -7.10
CA GLY A 28 -8.86 12.27 -6.28
C GLY A 28 -7.72 12.20 -5.26
N TYR A 29 -6.92 11.15 -5.28
CA TYR A 29 -5.81 11.01 -4.33
C TYR A 29 -4.54 11.65 -4.87
N GLN A 30 -3.68 12.12 -3.97
CA GLN A 30 -2.32 12.50 -4.28
C GLN A 30 -1.46 11.25 -4.18
N VAL A 31 -0.73 10.91 -5.24
CA VAL A 31 0.01 9.64 -5.30
C VAL A 31 1.52 9.88 -5.36
N LEU A 32 2.23 9.13 -4.52
CA LEU A 32 3.68 9.06 -4.52
C LEU A 32 4.07 7.64 -4.88
N THR A 33 5.22 7.45 -5.51
CA THR A 33 5.69 6.11 -5.90
C THR A 33 7.10 5.87 -5.39
N ALA A 34 7.41 4.59 -5.17
CA ALA A 34 8.74 4.14 -4.81
C ALA A 34 9.00 2.79 -5.48
N SER A 35 10.25 2.52 -5.84
CA SER A 35 10.60 1.33 -6.61
C SER A 35 11.20 0.20 -5.76
N ASP A 36 11.50 0.45 -4.49
CA ASP A 36 12.00 -0.56 -3.58
C ASP A 36 11.64 -0.22 -2.14
N GLY A 37 11.93 -1.13 -1.23
CA GLY A 37 11.56 -0.98 0.17
C GLY A 37 12.26 0.17 0.87
N ASN A 38 13.54 0.40 0.56
CA ASN A 38 14.30 1.50 1.19
C ASN A 38 13.75 2.85 0.79
N GLU A 39 13.49 3.05 -0.50
CA GLU A 39 12.86 4.27 -1.00
C GLU A 39 11.46 4.44 -0.42
N GLY A 40 10.72 3.35 -0.35
CA GLY A 40 9.37 3.36 0.20
C GLY A 40 9.35 3.79 1.66
N LEU A 41 10.24 3.21 2.48
CA LEU A 41 10.34 3.55 3.89
C LEU A 41 10.72 5.03 4.07
N ALA A 42 11.72 5.50 3.32
CA ALA A 42 12.17 6.90 3.39
C ALA A 42 11.03 7.86 3.03
N LYS A 43 10.27 7.56 1.97
CA LYS A 43 9.15 8.39 1.56
C LYS A 43 8.01 8.34 2.57
N ALA A 44 7.72 7.17 3.15
CA ALA A 44 6.69 7.06 4.18
C ALA A 44 7.01 7.93 5.40
N LEU A 45 8.27 7.92 5.82
CA LEU A 45 8.70 8.74 6.96
C LEU A 45 8.62 10.23 6.67
N ARG A 46 9.00 10.64 5.46
CA ARG A 46 9.06 12.05 5.08
C ARG A 46 7.68 12.62 4.74
N GLU A 47 6.89 11.87 3.97
CA GLU A 47 5.63 12.36 3.41
C GLU A 47 4.41 12.05 4.26
N ARG A 48 4.53 11.09 5.16
CA ARG A 48 3.45 10.63 6.05
C ARG A 48 2.15 10.36 5.30
N PRO A 49 2.17 9.40 4.34
CA PRO A 49 0.97 9.08 3.59
C PRO A 49 -0.12 8.50 4.49
N HIS A 50 -1.36 8.59 4.04
CA HIS A 50 -2.50 7.99 4.74
C HIS A 50 -2.61 6.50 4.45
N CYS A 51 -2.15 6.08 3.27
CA CYS A 51 -2.23 4.69 2.82
C CYS A 51 -0.96 4.34 2.05
N VAL A 52 -0.45 3.13 2.27
CA VAL A 52 0.69 2.59 1.53
C VAL A 52 0.26 1.30 0.85
N ILE A 53 0.54 1.20 -0.44
CA ILE A 53 0.30 -0.03 -1.22
C ILE A 53 1.66 -0.65 -1.50
N ILE A 54 1.86 -1.90 -1.06
CA ILE A 54 3.17 -2.56 -1.07
C ILE A 54 3.09 -3.86 -1.85
N ASP A 55 3.93 -4.01 -2.88
CA ASP A 55 4.11 -5.30 -3.53
C ASP A 55 4.88 -6.22 -2.59
N VAL A 56 4.41 -7.46 -2.47
CA VAL A 56 5.07 -8.47 -1.64
C VAL A 56 6.48 -8.76 -2.17
N VAL A 57 6.65 -8.80 -3.49
CA VAL A 57 7.94 -9.13 -4.12
C VAL A 57 8.65 -7.84 -4.49
N LEU A 58 9.63 -7.44 -3.67
CA LEU A 58 10.43 -6.25 -3.89
C LEU A 58 11.91 -6.62 -3.86
N PRO A 59 12.79 -5.88 -4.58
CA PRO A 59 14.22 -6.08 -4.44
C PRO A 59 14.70 -5.66 -3.05
N GLY A 60 15.64 -6.40 -2.50
CA GLY A 60 16.14 -6.14 -1.16
C GLY A 60 15.19 -6.67 -0.10
N ILE A 61 14.60 -5.78 0.69
CA ILE A 61 13.63 -6.17 1.71
C ILE A 61 12.30 -6.55 1.04
N SER A 62 11.68 -7.66 1.49
CA SER A 62 10.38 -8.07 0.97
C SER A 62 9.29 -7.11 1.41
N GLY A 63 8.15 -7.15 0.72
CA GLY A 63 6.99 -6.37 1.12
C GLY A 63 6.50 -6.72 2.52
N PHE A 64 6.58 -7.98 2.91
CA PHE A 64 6.23 -8.40 4.27
C PHE A 64 7.14 -7.72 5.31
N GLY A 65 8.46 -7.73 5.06
CA GLY A 65 9.41 -7.10 5.95
C GLY A 65 9.21 -5.59 6.05
N LEU A 66 8.93 -4.95 4.92
CA LEU A 66 8.64 -3.51 4.89
C LEU A 66 7.39 -3.20 5.69
N CYS A 67 6.36 -4.01 5.56
CA CYS A 67 5.11 -3.84 6.32
C CYS A 67 5.40 -3.86 7.83
N ARG A 68 6.20 -4.84 8.28
CA ARG A 68 6.59 -4.91 9.70
C ARG A 68 7.33 -3.66 10.15
N GLN A 69 8.25 -3.15 9.33
CA GLN A 69 9.01 -1.94 9.67
C GLN A 69 8.08 -0.73 9.77
N LEU A 70 7.14 -0.60 8.85
CA LEU A 70 6.18 0.51 8.87
C LEU A 70 5.30 0.44 10.12
N ARG A 71 4.85 -0.75 10.51
CA ARG A 71 4.05 -0.90 11.74
C ARG A 71 4.85 -0.61 12.99
N ALA A 72 6.14 -0.91 13.00
CA ALA A 72 7.01 -0.63 14.15
C ALA A 72 7.12 0.88 14.42
N ILE A 73 7.06 1.70 13.37
CA ILE A 73 7.12 3.16 13.52
C ILE A 73 5.72 3.81 13.58
N ASP A 74 4.67 2.99 13.57
CA ASP A 74 3.29 3.45 13.59
C ASP A 74 2.49 2.61 14.60
N PRO A 75 2.85 2.67 15.89
CA PRO A 75 2.22 1.79 16.90
C PRO A 75 0.74 2.05 17.08
N GLN A 76 0.25 3.24 16.74
CA GLN A 76 -1.18 3.56 16.83
C GLN A 76 -1.96 3.14 15.59
N ARG A 77 -1.29 2.55 14.60
CA ARG A 77 -1.90 2.06 13.36
C ARG A 77 -2.70 3.14 12.62
N ASN A 78 -2.14 4.35 12.57
CA ASN A 78 -2.74 5.46 11.81
C ASN A 78 -2.58 5.28 10.30
N LEU A 79 -1.60 4.47 9.89
CA LEU A 79 -1.29 4.21 8.50
C LEU A 79 -2.10 3.01 8.01
N SER A 80 -2.79 3.16 6.89
CA SER A 80 -3.43 2.03 6.22
C SER A 80 -2.43 1.35 5.29
N ILE A 81 -2.37 0.01 5.32
CA ILE A 81 -1.45 -0.74 4.48
C ILE A 81 -2.22 -1.78 3.67
N ILE A 82 -2.03 -1.74 2.35
CA ILE A 82 -2.56 -2.73 1.43
C ILE A 82 -1.39 -3.46 0.79
N MET A 83 -1.37 -4.79 0.87
CA MET A 83 -0.37 -5.59 0.15
C MET A 83 -0.96 -6.06 -1.17
N ILE A 84 -0.13 -6.07 -2.21
CA ILE A 84 -0.51 -6.54 -3.54
C ILE A 84 0.49 -7.61 -3.98
N SER A 85 0.02 -8.66 -4.66
CA SER A 85 0.93 -9.69 -5.14
C SER A 85 0.24 -10.67 -6.09
N THR A 86 1.04 -11.29 -6.96
CA THR A 86 0.62 -12.46 -7.72
C THR A 86 0.55 -13.70 -6.83
N LYS A 87 1.16 -13.70 -5.64
CA LYS A 87 1.02 -14.77 -4.66
C LYS A 87 -0.37 -14.69 -4.05
N ASN A 88 -1.19 -15.70 -4.32
CA ASN A 88 -2.62 -15.60 -4.07
C ASN A 88 -3.18 -16.84 -3.36
N THR A 89 -2.39 -17.52 -2.53
CA THR A 89 -2.93 -18.60 -1.70
C THR A 89 -3.53 -18.02 -0.42
N SER A 90 -4.40 -18.77 0.24
CA SER A 90 -4.94 -18.36 1.54
C SER A 90 -3.83 -18.17 2.56
N LEU A 91 -2.76 -18.96 2.47
CA LEU A 91 -1.62 -18.82 3.36
C LEU A 91 -0.89 -17.49 3.14
N ASP A 92 -0.72 -17.08 1.87
CA ASP A 92 -0.12 -15.79 1.54
C ASP A 92 -0.94 -14.63 2.12
N HIS A 93 -2.26 -14.70 1.98
CA HIS A 93 -3.17 -13.70 2.54
C HIS A 93 -3.04 -13.62 4.06
N SER A 94 -3.09 -14.78 4.73
CA SER A 94 -2.97 -14.83 6.18
C SER A 94 -1.64 -14.26 6.64
N TRP A 95 -0.56 -14.58 5.94
CA TRP A 95 0.77 -14.11 6.30
C TRP A 95 0.87 -12.58 6.17
N GLY A 96 0.32 -12.02 5.08
CA GLY A 96 0.30 -10.57 4.88
C GLY A 96 -0.44 -9.84 6.00
N LEU A 97 -1.62 -10.33 6.36
CA LEU A 97 -2.40 -9.74 7.44
C LEU A 97 -1.66 -9.83 8.78
N ARG A 98 -0.96 -10.92 9.04
CA ARG A 98 -0.16 -11.08 10.26
C ARG A 98 0.99 -10.08 10.34
N GLN A 99 1.55 -9.68 9.19
CA GLN A 99 2.62 -8.68 9.17
C GLN A 99 2.08 -7.27 9.45
N GLY A 100 0.76 -7.11 9.49
CA GLY A 100 0.13 -5.86 9.84
C GLY A 100 -0.60 -5.17 8.69
N ALA A 101 -0.76 -5.84 7.54
CA ALA A 101 -1.53 -5.27 6.43
C ALA A 101 -3.01 -5.26 6.77
N ASP A 102 -3.72 -4.23 6.30
CA ASP A 102 -5.17 -4.12 6.46
C ASP A 102 -5.90 -4.92 5.38
N ARG A 103 -5.30 -5.03 4.20
CA ARG A 103 -5.87 -5.76 3.07
C ARG A 103 -4.76 -6.42 2.27
N TYR A 104 -5.12 -7.49 1.59
CA TYR A 104 -4.25 -8.18 0.64
C TYR A 104 -5.01 -8.30 -0.68
N LEU A 105 -4.51 -7.63 -1.73
CA LEU A 105 -5.18 -7.57 -3.02
C LEU A 105 -4.39 -8.38 -4.05
N PRO A 106 -4.94 -9.48 -4.57
CA PRO A 106 -4.21 -10.31 -5.55
C PRO A 106 -4.14 -9.64 -6.91
N LYS A 107 -2.97 -9.75 -7.57
CA LYS A 107 -2.78 -9.33 -8.95
C LYS A 107 -3.22 -10.45 -9.89
N PRO A 108 -3.81 -10.14 -11.04
CA PRO A 108 -4.18 -8.81 -11.50
C PRO A 108 -5.47 -8.32 -10.85
N PHE A 109 -5.61 -7.01 -10.75
CA PHE A 109 -6.85 -6.39 -10.25
C PHE A 109 -7.23 -5.22 -11.14
N SER A 110 -8.52 -4.87 -11.11
CA SER A 110 -9.01 -3.71 -11.87
C SER A 110 -8.71 -2.41 -11.15
N ASP A 111 -8.76 -1.29 -11.89
CA ASP A 111 -8.65 0.03 -11.28
C ASP A 111 -9.71 0.22 -10.20
N GLU A 112 -10.94 -0.23 -10.47
CA GLU A 112 -12.04 -0.12 -9.54
C GLU A 112 -11.77 -0.90 -8.24
N ALA A 113 -11.21 -2.11 -8.35
CA ALA A 113 -10.88 -2.92 -7.17
C ALA A 113 -9.81 -2.23 -6.32
N LEU A 114 -8.80 -1.63 -6.96
CA LEU A 114 -7.75 -0.90 -6.25
C LEU A 114 -8.33 0.31 -5.51
N VAL A 115 -9.09 1.13 -6.20
CA VAL A 115 -9.71 2.33 -5.61
C VAL A 115 -10.63 1.95 -4.46
N GLN A 116 -11.43 0.89 -4.66
CA GLN A 116 -12.33 0.42 -3.61
C GLN A 116 -11.57 -0.03 -2.36
N ALA A 117 -10.46 -0.76 -2.54
CA ALA A 117 -9.65 -1.21 -1.42
C ALA A 117 -9.09 -0.03 -0.62
N VAL A 118 -8.62 1.00 -1.32
CA VAL A 118 -8.12 2.22 -0.66
C VAL A 118 -9.24 2.92 0.10
N GLU A 119 -10.40 3.08 -0.52
CA GLU A 119 -11.54 3.71 0.13
C GLU A 119 -11.97 2.96 1.39
N GLU A 120 -11.99 1.63 1.33
CA GLU A 120 -12.39 0.81 2.46
C GLU A 120 -11.45 0.95 3.64
N VAL A 121 -10.12 0.87 3.40
CA VAL A 121 -9.17 0.96 4.51
C VAL A 121 -9.14 2.36 5.11
N LEU A 122 -9.30 3.40 4.31
CA LEU A 122 -9.37 4.78 4.82
C LEU A 122 -10.62 4.98 5.66
N ARG A 123 -11.75 4.43 5.24
CA ARG A 123 -13.00 4.51 5.99
C ARG A 123 -12.89 3.78 7.33
N GLU A 124 -12.28 2.60 7.33
CA GLU A 124 -12.09 1.83 8.56
C GLU A 124 -11.21 2.59 9.55
N HIS A 125 -10.17 3.26 9.08
CA HIS A 125 -9.31 4.06 9.95
C HIS A 125 -10.06 5.27 10.52
N ALA A 126 -10.93 5.89 9.75
CA ALA A 126 -11.72 7.03 10.21
C ALA A 126 -12.71 6.66 11.32
N LEU A 127 -13.07 5.38 11.41
CA LEU A 127 -14.04 4.90 12.41
C LEU A 127 -13.39 4.48 13.73
N ARG A 128 -12.07 4.51 13.82
CA ARG A 128 -11.35 4.14 15.04
C ARG A 128 -11.31 5.25 16.07
#